data_2418a5318df5df09f12572ef59536572
#
_entry.id   2418a5318df5df09f12572ef59536572
#
_cell.length_a   1.000
_cell.length_b   1.000
_cell.length_c   1.000
_cell.angle_alpha   90.00
_cell.angle_beta   90.00
_cell.angle_gamma   90.00
#
_symmetry.space_group_name_H-M   'P 1'
#
loop_
_entity.id
_entity.type
_entity.pdbx_description
1 polymer ?
#
loop_
_entity_poly.entity_id
_entity_poly.type
_entity_poly.pdbx_seq_one_letter_code
_entity_poly.pdbx_strand_id
1 'polypeptide(L)'
;MSLVTATLGGASFALFWHNRPVGNAPASQVSPTSSPAAISANASLEIPSEIRPLNLLDIDDVEPGSEFDEFRREFRHAVANRDPDFMMDLLPEESPLWETIGQVRVWEELEKAIALGCIIEENPTDANFDPFTSLWICPPVQSELLQAYPPLADSPQPRLDWEKNQVVVVGSGVNVRSQPDIDSEVISVASNEVLTRNPSPSEDTEIEEFEDTADSFSSPLDGWTPIWLPSGEAGYIYNRYVYSPLDPQIQFGQVQGEWQLFYQDSGVGNE
;
A
#
# COMPACT_ATOMS: atom_id res chain seq x y z
N MET A 1 -21.84 -51.59 3.85
CA MET A 1 -21.04 -51.82 5.05
C MET A 1 -19.66 -52.34 4.63
N SER A 2 -18.66 -51.49 4.66
CA SER A 2 -17.24 -51.88 4.56
C SER A 2 -16.43 -50.88 5.36
N LEU A 3 -15.90 -51.34 6.48
CA LEU A 3 -14.97 -50.63 7.36
C LEU A 3 -13.60 -50.63 6.68
N VAL A 4 -12.97 -49.45 6.58
CA VAL A 4 -11.55 -49.30 6.29
C VAL A 4 -10.88 -48.75 7.55
N THR A 5 -10.08 -49.57 8.17
CA THR A 5 -9.21 -49.22 9.31
C THR A 5 -7.91 -48.66 8.80
N ALA A 6 -7.59 -47.41 9.18
CA ALA A 6 -6.29 -46.80 8.95
C ALA A 6 -5.40 -46.94 10.17
N THR A 7 -4.26 -47.58 9.97
CA THR A 7 -3.19 -47.78 10.97
C THR A 7 -2.26 -46.58 11.02
N LEU A 8 -2.10 -45.99 12.21
CA LEU A 8 -1.10 -44.99 12.56
C LEU A 8 0.28 -45.63 12.74
N GLY A 9 1.23 -45.27 11.90
CA GLY A 9 2.63 -45.60 12.03
C GLY A 9 3.40 -44.48 12.74
N GLY A 10 3.78 -44.71 13.99
CA GLY A 10 4.68 -43.82 14.73
C GLY A 10 6.14 -44.07 14.37
N ALA A 11 6.88 -43.03 14.00
CA ALA A 11 8.32 -43.04 13.85
C ALA A 11 8.99 -42.38 15.06
N SER A 12 9.63 -43.21 15.91
CA SER A 12 10.46 -42.72 17.01
C SER A 12 11.85 -42.37 16.51
N PHE A 13 12.28 -41.15 16.68
CA PHE A 13 13.66 -40.71 16.47
C PHE A 13 14.44 -40.82 17.79
N ALA A 14 15.42 -41.72 17.82
CA ALA A 14 16.37 -41.86 18.90
C ALA A 14 17.52 -40.85 18.76
N LEU A 15 17.72 -40.03 19.79
CA LEU A 15 18.87 -39.12 19.92
C LEU A 15 20.09 -39.89 20.41
N PHE A 16 21.12 -40.00 19.57
CA PHE A 16 22.44 -40.49 19.97
C PHE A 16 23.32 -39.36 20.47
N TRP A 17 23.62 -39.35 21.75
CA TRP A 17 24.64 -38.49 22.35
C TRP A 17 26.01 -39.18 22.19
N HIS A 18 26.93 -38.53 21.42
CA HIS A 18 28.34 -38.94 21.38
C HIS A 18 29.14 -38.01 22.28
N ASN A 19 29.61 -38.56 23.42
CA ASN A 19 30.68 -37.97 24.24
C ASN A 19 31.99 -37.97 23.45
N ARG A 20 32.61 -36.81 23.25
CA ARG A 20 34.03 -36.68 22.85
C ARG A 20 34.84 -36.11 24.01
N PRO A 21 36.06 -36.64 24.24
CA PRO A 21 36.92 -36.14 25.32
C PRO A 21 37.56 -34.79 24.98
N VAL A 22 37.69 -33.98 26.03
CA VAL A 22 38.31 -32.66 26.03
C VAL A 22 39.82 -32.79 25.89
N GLY A 23 40.37 -32.38 24.75
CA GLY A 23 41.81 -32.20 24.55
C GLY A 23 42.18 -30.74 24.87
N ASN A 24 43.12 -30.57 25.82
CA ASN A 24 43.72 -29.29 26.15
C ASN A 24 44.56 -28.80 24.96
N ALA A 25 44.17 -27.64 24.38
CA ALA A 25 45.01 -26.88 23.47
C ALA A 25 45.45 -25.54 24.11
N PRO A 26 46.64 -25.04 23.78
CA PRO A 26 47.22 -23.90 24.45
C PRO A 26 46.55 -22.57 24.07
N ALA A 27 46.46 -21.66 25.04
CA ALA A 27 45.86 -20.35 24.91
C ALA A 27 46.59 -19.51 23.84
N SER A 28 45.95 -19.32 22.68
CA SER A 28 46.30 -18.31 21.73
C SER A 28 45.71 -16.96 22.19
N GLN A 29 46.60 -15.99 22.34
CA GLN A 29 46.22 -14.59 22.61
C GLN A 29 45.38 -14.07 21.46
N VAL A 30 44.08 -13.83 21.70
CA VAL A 30 43.19 -13.14 20.78
C VAL A 30 43.38 -11.62 20.97
N SER A 31 43.95 -10.98 19.96
CA SER A 31 43.94 -9.52 19.85
C SER A 31 42.50 -8.99 19.90
N PRO A 32 42.21 -7.84 20.49
CA PRO A 32 40.86 -7.31 20.52
C PRO A 32 40.39 -7.00 19.10
N THR A 33 39.47 -7.82 18.65
CA THR A 33 38.71 -7.56 17.42
C THR A 33 37.95 -6.26 17.60
N SER A 34 38.25 -5.28 16.76
CA SER A 34 37.51 -4.04 16.64
C SER A 34 36.01 -4.38 16.52
N SER A 35 35.21 -3.94 17.49
CA SER A 35 33.75 -3.96 17.42
C SER A 35 33.32 -3.38 16.07
N PRO A 36 32.44 -4.06 15.33
CA PRO A 36 31.81 -3.42 14.19
C PRO A 36 31.09 -2.17 14.70
N ALA A 37 31.43 -1.01 14.13
CA ALA A 37 30.74 0.24 14.40
C ALA A 37 29.23 -0.05 14.25
N ALA A 38 28.46 0.21 15.30
CA ALA A 38 27.02 0.20 15.23
C ALA A 38 26.64 1.16 14.12
N ILE A 39 26.11 0.62 13.02
CA ILE A 39 25.48 1.39 11.96
C ILE A 39 24.27 2.03 12.63
N SER A 40 24.39 3.31 12.97
CA SER A 40 23.27 4.12 13.43
C SER A 40 22.26 4.14 12.29
N ALA A 41 21.24 3.32 12.38
CA ALA A 41 20.11 3.30 11.46
C ALA A 41 19.12 4.42 11.80
N ASN A 42 19.63 5.67 11.88
CA ASN A 42 18.80 6.86 11.78
C ASN A 42 19.02 7.43 10.39
N ALA A 43 18.41 6.81 9.38
CA ALA A 43 18.14 7.49 8.13
C ALA A 43 17.16 8.61 8.47
N SER A 44 17.67 9.82 8.67
CA SER A 44 16.86 11.02 8.85
C SER A 44 15.98 11.15 7.61
N LEU A 45 14.67 11.19 7.78
CA LEU A 45 13.73 11.40 6.70
C LEU A 45 14.06 12.76 6.06
N GLU A 46 14.55 12.75 4.82
CA GLU A 46 14.81 14.00 4.10
C GLU A 46 13.49 14.55 3.56
N ILE A 47 13.03 15.66 4.15
CA ILE A 47 11.87 16.41 3.67
C ILE A 47 12.34 17.29 2.51
N PRO A 48 11.86 17.08 1.28
CA PRO A 48 12.18 17.95 0.16
C PRO A 48 11.72 19.38 0.43
N SER A 49 12.61 20.34 0.23
CA SER A 49 12.30 21.79 0.41
C SER A 49 11.61 22.40 -0.80
N GLU A 50 11.46 21.65 -1.88
CA GLU A 50 10.84 22.10 -3.13
C GLU A 50 9.49 21.41 -3.35
N ILE A 51 8.56 22.16 -3.97
CA ILE A 51 7.28 21.60 -4.41
C ILE A 51 7.54 20.64 -5.56
N ARG A 52 6.96 19.44 -5.47
CA ARG A 52 7.06 18.38 -6.47
C ARG A 52 5.70 18.17 -7.13
N PRO A 53 5.39 18.85 -8.26
CA PRO A 53 4.08 18.76 -8.91
C PRO A 53 3.85 17.36 -9.52
N LEU A 54 2.66 16.80 -9.30
CA LEU A 54 2.19 15.58 -9.94
C LEU A 54 0.67 15.64 -10.07
N ASN A 55 0.18 15.79 -11.31
CA ASN A 55 -1.26 15.87 -11.57
C ASN A 55 -1.82 14.54 -12.08
N LEU A 56 -2.41 13.76 -11.19
CA LEU A 56 -3.03 12.48 -11.54
C LEU A 56 -4.41 12.63 -12.20
N LEU A 57 -5.02 13.82 -12.17
CA LEU A 57 -6.34 14.06 -12.77
C LEU A 57 -6.32 14.06 -14.31
N ASP A 58 -5.15 14.33 -14.89
CA ASP A 58 -4.98 14.37 -16.35
C ASP A 58 -4.56 13.00 -16.93
N ILE A 59 -4.40 11.99 -16.07
CA ILE A 59 -3.90 10.66 -16.44
C ILE A 59 -5.08 9.69 -16.51
N ASP A 60 -5.53 9.38 -17.72
CA ASP A 60 -6.56 8.39 -18.00
C ASP A 60 -6.42 7.92 -19.45
N ASP A 61 -5.99 6.67 -19.64
CA ASP A 61 -5.84 6.07 -20.97
C ASP A 61 -7.18 5.55 -21.52
N VAL A 62 -8.26 5.68 -20.76
CA VAL A 62 -9.57 5.14 -21.14
C VAL A 62 -10.22 6.01 -22.20
N GLU A 63 -10.35 5.47 -23.41
CA GLU A 63 -11.05 6.14 -24.50
C GLU A 63 -12.57 6.20 -24.21
N PRO A 64 -13.20 7.38 -24.29
CA PRO A 64 -14.65 7.50 -24.11
C PRO A 64 -15.45 6.63 -25.09
N GLY A 65 -16.35 5.81 -24.56
CA GLY A 65 -17.18 4.89 -25.34
C GLY A 65 -16.48 3.58 -25.75
N SER A 66 -15.27 3.33 -25.24
CA SER A 66 -14.62 2.02 -25.35
C SER A 66 -15.34 0.98 -24.47
N GLU A 67 -15.07 -0.28 -24.73
CA GLU A 67 -15.61 -1.39 -23.93
C GLU A 67 -15.22 -1.26 -22.45
N PHE A 68 -13.98 -0.87 -22.17
CA PHE A 68 -13.56 -0.64 -20.79
C PHE A 68 -14.22 0.60 -20.16
N ASP A 69 -14.49 1.68 -20.92
CA ASP A 69 -15.23 2.84 -20.39
C ASP A 69 -16.66 2.47 -20.00
N GLU A 70 -17.33 1.61 -20.79
CA GLU A 70 -18.68 1.11 -20.45
C GLU A 70 -18.63 0.24 -19.20
N PHE A 71 -17.72 -0.72 -19.15
CA PHE A 71 -17.51 -1.56 -17.98
C PHE A 71 -17.14 -0.74 -16.72
N ARG A 72 -16.18 0.20 -16.81
CA ARG A 72 -15.78 1.07 -15.70
C ARG A 72 -16.96 1.88 -15.15
N ARG A 73 -17.88 2.30 -15.98
CA ARG A 73 -19.08 3.02 -15.56
C ARG A 73 -20.04 2.13 -14.78
N GLU A 74 -20.23 0.88 -15.23
CA GLU A 74 -21.02 -0.12 -14.50
C GLU A 74 -20.36 -0.46 -13.15
N PHE A 75 -19.06 -0.68 -13.16
CA PHE A 75 -18.29 -0.93 -11.95
C PHE A 75 -18.42 0.21 -10.93
N ARG A 76 -18.24 1.48 -11.35
CA ARG A 76 -18.46 2.64 -10.49
C ARG A 76 -19.86 2.68 -9.89
N HIS A 77 -20.87 2.31 -10.67
CA HIS A 77 -22.23 2.25 -10.19
C HIS A 77 -22.41 1.15 -9.15
N ALA A 78 -21.85 -0.02 -9.38
CA ALA A 78 -21.88 -1.14 -8.43
C ALA A 78 -21.16 -0.78 -7.11
N VAL A 79 -19.98 -0.16 -7.17
CA VAL A 79 -19.24 0.31 -5.99
C VAL A 79 -20.07 1.34 -5.22
N ALA A 80 -20.64 2.34 -5.87
CA ALA A 80 -21.46 3.36 -5.21
C ALA A 80 -22.72 2.79 -4.53
N ASN A 81 -23.29 1.71 -5.04
CA ASN A 81 -24.42 1.01 -4.45
C ASN A 81 -24.02 -0.13 -3.52
N ARG A 82 -22.72 -0.39 -3.36
CA ARG A 82 -22.17 -1.52 -2.59
C ARG A 82 -22.85 -2.85 -3.01
N ASP A 83 -22.86 -3.12 -4.31
CA ASP A 83 -23.47 -4.30 -4.92
C ASP A 83 -22.52 -5.52 -4.85
N PRO A 84 -22.69 -6.42 -3.88
CA PRO A 84 -21.81 -7.56 -3.72
C PRO A 84 -21.99 -8.60 -4.83
N ASP A 85 -23.19 -8.74 -5.38
CA ASP A 85 -23.46 -9.75 -6.40
C ASP A 85 -22.68 -9.41 -7.68
N PHE A 86 -22.71 -8.14 -8.10
CA PHE A 86 -21.88 -7.66 -9.22
C PHE A 86 -20.39 -7.89 -8.99
N MET A 87 -19.91 -7.58 -7.77
CA MET A 87 -18.50 -7.76 -7.46
C MET A 87 -18.07 -9.23 -7.47
N MET A 88 -18.94 -10.10 -6.95
CA MET A 88 -18.66 -11.53 -6.91
C MET A 88 -18.56 -12.17 -8.30
N ASP A 89 -19.31 -11.67 -9.28
CA ASP A 89 -19.21 -12.12 -10.67
C ASP A 89 -17.87 -11.74 -11.33
N LEU A 90 -17.17 -10.70 -10.81
CA LEU A 90 -15.88 -10.23 -11.33
C LEU A 90 -14.68 -10.90 -10.67
N LEU A 91 -14.84 -11.50 -9.48
CA LEU A 91 -13.73 -12.00 -8.70
C LEU A 91 -13.28 -13.40 -9.15
N PRO A 92 -11.98 -13.65 -9.38
CA PRO A 92 -11.45 -15.00 -9.50
C PRO A 92 -11.79 -15.86 -8.28
N GLU A 93 -11.90 -17.17 -8.46
CA GLU A 93 -12.26 -18.11 -7.37
C GLU A 93 -11.35 -18.02 -6.12
N GLU A 94 -10.07 -17.61 -6.29
CA GLU A 94 -9.09 -17.49 -5.22
C GLU A 94 -8.86 -16.03 -4.75
N SER A 95 -9.78 -15.12 -5.07
CA SER A 95 -9.62 -13.71 -4.70
C SER A 95 -9.70 -13.51 -3.18
N PRO A 96 -8.76 -12.74 -2.57
CA PRO A 96 -8.84 -12.41 -1.15
C PRO A 96 -10.05 -11.55 -0.79
N LEU A 97 -10.65 -10.87 -1.77
CA LEU A 97 -11.86 -10.06 -1.56
C LEU A 97 -13.10 -10.88 -1.20
N TRP A 98 -13.15 -12.19 -1.50
CA TRP A 98 -14.27 -13.05 -1.14
C TRP A 98 -14.65 -12.97 0.34
N GLU A 99 -13.64 -12.86 1.22
CA GLU A 99 -13.85 -12.85 2.67
C GLU A 99 -14.14 -11.43 3.20
N THR A 100 -13.77 -10.39 2.47
CA THR A 100 -13.75 -9.00 2.95
C THR A 100 -14.73 -8.08 2.26
N ILE A 101 -15.36 -8.49 1.14
CA ILE A 101 -16.29 -7.65 0.35
C ILE A 101 -17.50 -7.15 1.16
N GLY A 102 -17.84 -7.80 2.28
CA GLY A 102 -18.86 -7.32 3.21
C GLY A 102 -18.44 -6.16 4.11
N GLN A 103 -17.16 -5.81 4.15
CA GLN A 103 -16.63 -4.75 5.00
C GLN A 103 -16.78 -3.38 4.35
N VAL A 104 -17.19 -2.37 5.11
CA VAL A 104 -17.36 -0.98 4.64
C VAL A 104 -16.06 -0.44 4.06
N ARG A 105 -14.94 -0.73 4.70
CA ARG A 105 -13.60 -0.28 4.29
C ARG A 105 -13.24 -0.70 2.85
N VAL A 106 -13.56 -1.93 2.46
CA VAL A 106 -13.28 -2.42 1.10
C VAL A 106 -14.01 -1.58 0.04
N TRP A 107 -15.27 -1.21 0.29
CA TRP A 107 -16.03 -0.35 -0.60
C TRP A 107 -15.44 1.06 -0.72
N GLU A 108 -14.93 1.62 0.38
CA GLU A 108 -14.25 2.90 0.39
C GLU A 108 -12.92 2.84 -0.37
N GLU A 109 -12.16 1.76 -0.24
CA GLU A 109 -10.93 1.51 -1.00
C GLU A 109 -11.22 1.39 -2.51
N LEU A 110 -12.25 0.64 -2.89
CA LEU A 110 -12.68 0.53 -4.28
C LEU A 110 -13.16 1.88 -4.85
N GLU A 111 -13.97 2.63 -4.09
CA GLU A 111 -14.42 3.97 -4.47
C GLU A 111 -13.23 4.89 -4.71
N LYS A 112 -12.26 4.91 -3.80
CA LYS A 112 -11.05 5.70 -3.91
C LYS A 112 -10.20 5.29 -5.11
N ALA A 113 -9.99 3.98 -5.31
CA ALA A 113 -9.18 3.47 -6.39
C ALA A 113 -9.74 3.83 -7.77
N ILE A 114 -11.08 3.79 -7.96
CA ILE A 114 -11.73 4.10 -9.25
C ILE A 114 -12.07 5.58 -9.43
N ALA A 115 -11.82 6.43 -8.42
CA ALA A 115 -12.10 7.87 -8.51
C ALA A 115 -11.20 8.60 -9.50
N LEU A 116 -9.97 8.13 -9.67
CA LEU A 116 -9.01 8.64 -10.66
C LEU A 116 -9.14 7.89 -11.98
N GLY A 117 -8.32 8.27 -12.95
CA GLY A 117 -8.17 7.57 -14.21
C GLY A 117 -7.47 6.22 -14.06
N CYS A 118 -7.42 5.48 -15.15
CA CYS A 118 -6.74 4.21 -15.25
C CYS A 118 -5.72 4.25 -16.39
N ILE A 119 -4.63 3.52 -16.25
CA ILE A 119 -3.66 3.30 -17.33
C ILE A 119 -3.77 1.87 -17.84
N ILE A 120 -3.36 1.66 -19.09
CA ILE A 120 -3.28 0.34 -19.70
C ILE A 120 -1.84 -0.16 -19.71
N GLU A 121 -1.61 -1.36 -19.19
CA GLU A 121 -0.36 -2.10 -19.36
C GLU A 121 -0.55 -3.21 -20.39
N GLU A 122 0.15 -3.11 -21.51
CA GLU A 122 0.16 -4.13 -22.55
C GLU A 122 1.21 -5.20 -22.25
N ASN A 123 0.84 -6.47 -22.41
CA ASN A 123 1.71 -7.62 -22.17
C ASN A 123 2.34 -7.63 -20.77
N PRO A 124 1.53 -7.66 -19.71
CA PRO A 124 2.04 -7.70 -18.34
C PRO A 124 2.99 -8.91 -18.18
N THR A 125 4.16 -8.67 -17.58
CA THR A 125 5.21 -9.71 -17.46
C THR A 125 5.08 -10.53 -16.20
N ASP A 126 4.17 -10.18 -15.31
CA ASP A 126 3.92 -10.93 -14.09
C ASP A 126 3.18 -12.23 -14.41
N ALA A 127 3.71 -13.35 -13.94
CA ALA A 127 3.14 -14.68 -14.15
C ALA A 127 1.72 -14.85 -13.56
N ASN A 128 1.33 -13.97 -12.63
CA ASN A 128 -0.03 -13.95 -12.07
C ASN A 128 -1.06 -13.43 -13.07
N PHE A 129 -0.61 -12.76 -14.14
CA PHE A 129 -1.47 -12.17 -15.17
C PHE A 129 -1.37 -12.86 -16.54
N ASP A 130 -0.71 -14.01 -16.63
CA ASP A 130 -0.83 -14.93 -17.77
C ASP A 130 -2.21 -15.64 -17.65
N PRO A 131 -3.22 -15.21 -18.41
CA PRO A 131 -3.27 -15.10 -19.85
C PRO A 131 -3.64 -13.71 -20.41
N PHE A 132 -3.46 -12.63 -19.68
CA PHE A 132 -3.88 -11.32 -20.14
C PHE A 132 -2.95 -10.74 -21.20
N THR A 133 -3.53 -10.17 -22.25
CA THR A 133 -2.77 -9.38 -23.24
C THR A 133 -2.66 -7.92 -22.84
N SER A 134 -3.56 -7.45 -22.00
CA SER A 134 -3.58 -6.10 -21.45
C SER A 134 -4.24 -6.09 -20.07
N LEU A 135 -3.81 -5.18 -19.24
CA LEU A 135 -4.30 -4.99 -17.88
C LEU A 135 -4.58 -3.51 -17.64
N TRP A 136 -5.77 -3.18 -17.17
CA TRP A 136 -6.10 -1.84 -16.72
C TRP A 136 -5.77 -1.69 -15.24
N ILE A 137 -5.02 -0.65 -14.88
CA ILE A 137 -4.56 -0.40 -13.50
C ILE A 137 -5.16 0.92 -13.02
N CYS A 138 -5.87 0.88 -11.90
CA CYS A 138 -6.52 2.03 -11.28
C CYS A 138 -6.28 2.05 -9.75
N PRO A 139 -5.88 3.18 -9.15
CA PRO A 139 -5.37 4.38 -9.80
C PRO A 139 -3.89 4.22 -10.18
N PRO A 140 -3.35 5.02 -11.12
CA PRO A 140 -1.95 4.90 -11.58
C PRO A 140 -0.93 5.57 -10.65
N VAL A 141 -1.19 5.66 -9.36
CA VAL A 141 -0.40 6.47 -8.41
C VAL A 141 1.05 6.02 -8.34
N GLN A 142 1.28 4.70 -8.17
CA GLN A 142 2.63 4.16 -7.99
C GLN A 142 3.48 4.33 -9.26
N SER A 143 2.93 3.98 -10.43
CA SER A 143 3.64 4.08 -11.71
C SER A 143 4.01 5.52 -12.02
N GLU A 144 3.07 6.45 -11.88
CA GLU A 144 3.27 7.87 -12.18
C GLU A 144 4.24 8.54 -11.19
N LEU A 145 4.14 8.19 -9.92
CA LEU A 145 5.08 8.68 -8.91
C LEU A 145 6.51 8.19 -9.19
N LEU A 146 6.68 6.91 -9.52
CA LEU A 146 7.99 6.33 -9.86
C LEU A 146 8.57 6.89 -11.16
N GLN A 147 7.71 7.21 -12.13
CA GLN A 147 8.14 7.84 -13.38
C GLN A 147 8.62 9.28 -13.15
N ALA A 148 7.86 10.06 -12.38
CA ALA A 148 8.16 11.46 -12.14
C ALA A 148 9.29 11.68 -11.11
N TYR A 149 9.34 10.86 -10.09
CA TYR A 149 10.24 10.99 -8.93
C TYR A 149 10.82 9.63 -8.50
N PRO A 150 11.64 8.99 -9.34
CA PRO A 150 12.22 7.69 -8.98
C PRO A 150 13.11 7.81 -7.74
N PRO A 151 13.16 6.79 -6.88
CA PRO A 151 14.12 6.75 -5.79
C PRO A 151 15.54 6.81 -6.35
N LEU A 152 16.45 7.47 -5.63
CA LEU A 152 17.84 7.56 -6.06
C LEU A 152 18.46 6.16 -6.13
N ALA A 153 19.17 5.86 -7.23
CA ALA A 153 19.76 4.54 -7.49
C ALA A 153 20.74 4.10 -6.38
N ASP A 154 21.44 5.06 -5.77
CA ASP A 154 22.39 4.82 -4.69
C ASP A 154 21.80 5.08 -3.30
N SER A 155 20.48 5.21 -3.19
CA SER A 155 19.82 5.39 -1.90
C SER A 155 20.03 4.16 -1.03
N PRO A 156 20.53 4.31 0.21
CA PRO A 156 20.58 3.21 1.15
C PRO A 156 19.19 2.76 1.61
N GLN A 157 18.18 3.54 1.30
CA GLN A 157 16.79 3.27 1.66
C GLN A 157 16.16 2.30 0.66
N PRO A 158 15.60 1.17 1.12
CA PRO A 158 14.82 0.28 0.28
C PRO A 158 13.69 1.05 -0.45
N ARG A 159 13.34 0.61 -1.67
CA ARG A 159 12.26 1.21 -2.45
C ARG A 159 10.96 1.30 -1.65
N LEU A 160 10.60 0.23 -0.94
CA LEU A 160 9.38 0.19 -0.13
C LEU A 160 9.37 1.27 0.96
N ASP A 161 10.51 1.51 1.63
CA ASP A 161 10.60 2.57 2.65
C ASP A 161 10.48 3.96 2.04
N TRP A 162 10.97 4.14 0.80
CA TRP A 162 10.75 5.38 0.05
C TRP A 162 9.26 5.57 -0.28
N GLU A 163 8.59 4.53 -0.80
CA GLU A 163 7.16 4.55 -1.15
C GLU A 163 6.27 4.84 0.09
N LYS A 164 6.60 4.25 1.24
CA LYS A 164 5.88 4.50 2.52
C LYS A 164 5.86 5.97 2.92
N ASN A 165 6.89 6.70 2.54
CA ASN A 165 7.07 8.10 2.91
C ASN A 165 6.52 9.09 1.87
N GLN A 166 5.88 8.63 0.79
CA GLN A 166 5.33 9.51 -0.23
C GLN A 166 3.80 9.49 -0.20
N VAL A 167 3.22 10.66 -0.44
CA VAL A 167 1.80 10.81 -0.71
C VAL A 167 1.60 11.81 -1.84
N VAL A 168 0.61 11.57 -2.67
CA VAL A 168 0.22 12.46 -3.76
C VAL A 168 -1.08 13.16 -3.38
N VAL A 169 -1.06 14.48 -3.35
CA VAL A 169 -2.26 15.30 -3.16
C VAL A 169 -2.93 15.50 -4.51
N VAL A 170 -4.19 15.13 -4.61
CA VAL A 170 -5.00 15.24 -5.84
C VAL A 170 -6.05 16.32 -5.68
N GLY A 171 -6.04 17.26 -6.60
CA GLY A 171 -6.95 18.41 -6.61
C GLY A 171 -6.22 19.75 -6.45
N SER A 172 -6.95 20.83 -6.65
CA SER A 172 -6.45 22.19 -6.52
C SER A 172 -7.03 22.85 -5.27
N GLY A 173 -6.19 23.51 -4.50
CA GLY A 173 -6.64 24.25 -3.32
C GLY A 173 -7.03 23.34 -2.15
N VAL A 174 -6.38 22.20 -2.00
CA VAL A 174 -6.62 21.25 -0.90
C VAL A 174 -6.06 21.82 0.40
N ASN A 175 -6.89 21.98 1.41
CA ASN A 175 -6.47 22.53 2.71
C ASN A 175 -5.57 21.56 3.46
N VAL A 176 -4.44 22.09 3.93
CA VAL A 176 -3.59 21.44 4.93
C VAL A 176 -3.92 22.06 6.28
N ARG A 177 -4.23 21.23 7.25
CA ARG A 177 -4.73 21.66 8.57
C ARG A 177 -3.72 21.35 9.67
N SER A 178 -3.79 22.13 10.76
CA SER A 178 -2.92 21.96 11.92
C SER A 178 -3.25 20.71 12.76
N GLN A 179 -4.49 20.22 12.66
CA GLN A 179 -4.97 19.02 13.37
C GLN A 179 -5.88 18.20 12.44
N PRO A 180 -6.08 16.90 12.72
CA PRO A 180 -6.95 16.02 11.93
C PRO A 180 -8.43 16.29 12.20
N ASP A 181 -8.86 17.53 12.00
CA ASP A 181 -10.20 18.02 12.24
C ASP A 181 -10.59 19.06 11.18
N ILE A 182 -11.83 18.96 10.66
CA ILE A 182 -12.36 19.85 9.62
C ILE A 182 -12.47 21.30 10.08
N ASP A 183 -12.62 21.55 11.36
CA ASP A 183 -12.75 22.87 11.97
C ASP A 183 -11.40 23.45 12.43
N SER A 184 -10.31 22.68 12.34
CA SER A 184 -8.97 23.16 12.71
C SER A 184 -8.41 24.19 11.74
N GLU A 185 -7.41 24.94 12.17
CA GLU A 185 -6.76 25.98 11.39
C GLU A 185 -6.18 25.45 10.08
N VAL A 186 -6.40 26.15 8.97
CA VAL A 186 -5.75 25.90 7.69
C VAL A 186 -4.38 26.57 7.71
N ILE A 187 -3.31 25.78 7.76
CA ILE A 187 -1.93 26.25 7.83
C ILE A 187 -1.28 26.40 6.44
N SER A 188 -1.78 25.68 5.44
CA SER A 188 -1.30 25.73 4.07
C SER A 188 -2.36 25.21 3.09
N VAL A 189 -2.03 25.29 1.80
CA VAL A 189 -2.85 24.76 0.71
C VAL A 189 -1.94 24.00 -0.24
N ALA A 190 -2.31 22.77 -0.59
CA ALA A 190 -1.61 21.91 -1.53
C ALA A 190 -2.40 21.77 -2.85
N SER A 191 -1.72 21.52 -3.97
CA SER A 191 -2.39 21.37 -5.27
C SER A 191 -1.60 20.45 -6.19
N ASN A 192 -2.12 19.24 -6.44
CA ASN A 192 -1.53 18.28 -7.38
C ASN A 192 -0.01 18.14 -7.19
N GLU A 193 0.39 17.76 -6.01
CA GLU A 193 1.81 17.68 -5.62
C GLU A 193 2.11 16.48 -4.73
N VAL A 194 3.38 16.08 -4.73
CA VAL A 194 3.89 15.02 -3.87
C VAL A 194 4.43 15.61 -2.59
N LEU A 195 3.92 15.13 -1.47
CA LEU A 195 4.37 15.48 -0.12
C LEU A 195 5.02 14.29 0.58
N THR A 196 5.74 14.58 1.65
CA THR A 196 6.31 13.56 2.51
C THR A 196 5.32 13.21 3.61
N ARG A 197 5.02 11.94 3.78
CA ARG A 197 4.21 11.44 4.88
C ARG A 197 4.93 11.67 6.21
N ASN A 198 4.23 12.16 7.20
CA ASN A 198 4.75 12.21 8.55
C ASN A 198 4.48 10.85 9.21
N PRO A 199 5.50 10.04 9.50
CA PRO A 199 5.30 8.82 10.26
C PRO A 199 4.78 9.23 11.64
N SER A 200 3.55 8.93 11.88
CA SER A 200 2.68 9.25 13.01
C SER A 200 3.32 9.92 14.24
N PRO A 201 2.75 11.00 14.76
CA PRO A 201 3.20 11.62 16.02
C PRO A 201 2.96 10.75 17.26
N SER A 202 2.48 9.51 17.12
CA SER A 202 2.04 8.66 18.22
C SER A 202 3.13 7.87 18.95
N GLU A 203 4.39 7.86 18.50
CA GLU A 203 5.42 7.10 19.22
C GLU A 203 6.10 7.89 20.36
N ASP A 204 6.05 9.22 20.35
CA ASP A 204 6.71 10.05 21.37
C ASP A 204 5.76 10.97 22.16
N THR A 205 4.48 10.97 21.86
CA THR A 205 3.51 11.73 22.65
C THR A 205 2.70 10.75 23.47
N GLU A 206 2.81 10.80 24.79
CA GLU A 206 1.85 10.18 25.71
C GLU A 206 0.46 10.79 25.42
N ILE A 207 -0.19 10.28 24.35
CA ILE A 207 -1.58 10.62 24.08
C ILE A 207 -2.38 9.79 25.07
N GLU A 208 -2.78 10.45 26.18
CA GLU A 208 -3.83 9.93 27.05
C GLU A 208 -5.00 9.47 26.18
N GLU A 209 -5.26 8.17 26.19
CA GLU A 209 -6.45 7.43 25.76
C GLU A 209 -7.47 8.24 24.92
N PHE A 210 -7.18 8.47 23.65
CA PHE A 210 -8.20 8.77 22.65
C PHE A 210 -8.52 7.47 21.90
N GLU A 211 -9.30 6.59 22.51
CA GLU A 211 -9.82 5.38 21.83
C GLU A 211 -10.65 5.72 20.58
N ASP A 212 -11.17 6.94 20.46
CA ASP A 212 -11.96 7.40 19.30
C ASP A 212 -11.11 7.93 18.13
N THR A 213 -9.79 8.13 18.27
CA THR A 213 -8.97 8.74 17.22
C THR A 213 -8.38 7.73 16.25
N ALA A 214 -8.25 6.46 16.60
CA ALA A 214 -7.74 5.42 15.70
C ALA A 214 -8.61 5.29 14.44
N ASP A 215 -9.93 5.40 14.55
CA ASP A 215 -10.85 5.35 13.41
C ASP A 215 -10.71 6.57 12.48
N SER A 216 -10.34 7.74 13.02
CA SER A 216 -10.18 8.97 12.22
C SER A 216 -9.00 8.92 11.25
N PHE A 217 -7.99 8.08 11.51
CA PHE A 217 -6.85 7.89 10.61
C PHE A 217 -7.04 6.69 9.67
N SER A 218 -7.93 5.76 10.00
CA SER A 218 -8.02 4.47 9.34
C SER A 218 -8.96 4.43 8.14
N SER A 219 -9.94 5.36 8.04
CA SER A 219 -10.85 5.39 6.89
C SER A 219 -10.13 5.85 5.62
N PRO A 220 -10.21 5.08 4.52
CA PRO A 220 -9.61 5.46 3.24
C PRO A 220 -10.13 6.78 2.66
N LEU A 221 -11.36 7.15 2.98
CA LEU A 221 -12.02 8.36 2.47
C LEU A 221 -12.17 9.46 3.50
N ASP A 222 -12.61 9.11 4.70
CA ASP A 222 -13.04 10.07 5.71
C ASP A 222 -12.03 10.26 6.87
N GLY A 223 -10.83 9.70 6.71
CA GLY A 223 -9.72 9.89 7.64
C GLY A 223 -8.80 11.07 7.28
N TRP A 224 -7.66 11.13 7.97
CA TRP A 224 -6.66 12.16 7.81
C TRP A 224 -5.27 11.56 7.62
N THR A 225 -4.50 12.11 6.71
CA THR A 225 -3.09 11.72 6.47
C THR A 225 -2.18 12.78 7.05
N PRO A 226 -1.31 12.44 8.02
CA PRO A 226 -0.29 13.34 8.52
C PRO A 226 0.83 13.50 7.48
N ILE A 227 1.26 14.75 7.25
CA ILE A 227 2.28 15.10 6.24
C ILE A 227 3.28 16.11 6.79
N TRP A 228 4.43 16.18 6.11
CA TRP A 228 5.36 17.28 6.22
C TRP A 228 5.23 18.21 5.03
N LEU A 229 5.06 19.50 5.31
CA LEU A 229 5.17 20.55 4.29
C LEU A 229 6.63 20.76 3.88
N PRO A 230 6.92 21.31 2.68
CA PRO A 230 8.28 21.70 2.28
C PRO A 230 8.96 22.69 3.25
N SER A 231 8.18 23.44 4.02
CA SER A 231 8.67 24.30 5.10
C SER A 231 9.24 23.54 6.31
N GLY A 232 8.99 22.23 6.40
CA GLY A 232 9.28 21.41 7.59
C GLY A 232 8.18 21.47 8.65
N GLU A 233 7.07 22.14 8.40
CA GLU A 233 5.91 22.17 9.29
C GLU A 233 5.05 20.93 9.11
N ALA A 234 4.55 20.35 10.20
CA ALA A 234 3.63 19.22 10.19
C ALA A 234 2.19 19.67 9.95
N GLY A 235 1.44 18.89 9.19
CA GLY A 235 0.02 19.14 8.95
C GLY A 235 -0.74 17.88 8.60
N TYR A 236 -2.04 18.05 8.36
CA TYR A 236 -2.96 16.95 8.04
C TYR A 236 -3.78 17.27 6.80
N ILE A 237 -3.96 16.27 5.94
CA ILE A 237 -4.81 16.38 4.76
C ILE A 237 -5.90 15.31 4.84
N TYR A 238 -7.12 15.67 4.44
CA TYR A 238 -8.25 14.76 4.40
C TYR A 238 -8.03 13.65 3.37
N ASN A 239 -8.20 12.38 3.76
CA ASN A 239 -7.80 11.20 2.99
C ASN A 239 -8.42 11.12 1.60
N ARG A 240 -9.58 11.73 1.38
CA ARG A 240 -10.24 11.79 0.06
C ARG A 240 -9.36 12.46 -1.01
N TYR A 241 -8.43 13.31 -0.61
CA TYR A 241 -7.53 14.04 -1.52
C TYR A 241 -6.09 13.53 -1.51
N VAL A 242 -5.80 12.46 -0.77
CA VAL A 242 -4.45 11.94 -0.60
C VAL A 242 -4.39 10.51 -1.10
N TYR A 243 -3.40 10.22 -1.93
CA TYR A 243 -3.15 8.90 -2.48
C TYR A 243 -1.72 8.48 -2.15
N SER A 244 -1.57 7.29 -1.58
CA SER A 244 -0.26 6.67 -1.36
C SER A 244 0.07 5.71 -2.51
N PRO A 245 1.34 5.54 -2.91
CA PRO A 245 1.74 4.47 -3.81
C PRO A 245 1.49 3.08 -3.23
N LEU A 246 1.22 2.99 -1.93
CA LEU A 246 0.90 1.77 -1.21
C LEU A 246 -0.61 1.63 -0.91
N ASP A 247 -1.45 2.56 -1.36
CA ASP A 247 -2.90 2.36 -1.31
C ASP A 247 -3.28 1.18 -2.23
N PRO A 248 -4.36 0.44 -1.91
CA PRO A 248 -4.83 -0.63 -2.75
C PRO A 248 -5.02 -0.21 -4.21
N GLN A 249 -4.55 -1.04 -5.13
CA GLN A 249 -4.79 -0.90 -6.55
C GLN A 249 -5.79 -1.94 -7.02
N ILE A 250 -6.66 -1.54 -7.91
CA ILE A 250 -7.53 -2.46 -8.63
C ILE A 250 -7.04 -2.61 -10.06
N GLN A 251 -7.08 -3.84 -10.54
CA GLN A 251 -6.62 -4.17 -11.87
C GLN A 251 -7.74 -4.96 -12.58
N PHE A 252 -7.94 -4.65 -13.85
CA PHE A 252 -8.96 -5.31 -14.65
C PHE A 252 -8.33 -5.92 -15.89
N GLY A 253 -8.68 -7.17 -16.16
CA GLY A 253 -8.30 -7.85 -17.38
C GLY A 253 -9.48 -8.65 -17.93
N GLN A 254 -9.39 -9.07 -19.19
CA GLN A 254 -10.39 -9.93 -19.80
C GLN A 254 -9.90 -11.38 -19.92
N VAL A 255 -10.68 -12.32 -19.40
CA VAL A 255 -10.48 -13.76 -19.61
C VAL A 255 -11.62 -14.28 -20.45
N GLN A 256 -11.34 -14.77 -21.66
CA GLN A 256 -12.34 -15.29 -22.61
C GLN A 256 -13.45 -14.27 -22.97
N GLY A 257 -13.15 -12.99 -22.89
CA GLY A 257 -14.08 -11.89 -23.15
C GLY A 257 -14.92 -11.44 -21.95
N GLU A 258 -14.69 -12.00 -20.77
CA GLU A 258 -15.34 -11.60 -19.53
C GLU A 258 -14.35 -10.81 -18.66
N TRP A 259 -14.81 -9.70 -18.07
CA TRP A 259 -13.99 -8.88 -17.18
C TRP A 259 -13.76 -9.60 -15.86
N GLN A 260 -12.50 -9.52 -15.38
CA GLN A 260 -12.09 -9.97 -14.05
C GLN A 260 -11.42 -8.84 -13.28
N LEU A 261 -11.68 -8.81 -11.97
CA LEU A 261 -11.11 -7.86 -11.02
C LEU A 261 -10.00 -8.54 -10.21
N PHE A 262 -8.83 -7.93 -10.21
CA PHE A 262 -7.73 -8.26 -9.33
C PHE A 262 -7.53 -7.10 -8.35
N TYR A 263 -7.49 -7.44 -7.09
CA TYR A 263 -7.25 -6.48 -6.02
C TYR A 263 -5.86 -6.75 -5.46
N GLN A 264 -5.00 -5.76 -5.60
CA GLN A 264 -3.66 -5.83 -5.04
C GLN A 264 -3.61 -4.96 -3.78
N ASP A 265 -3.66 -5.63 -2.63
CA ASP A 265 -3.27 -5.01 -1.38
C ASP A 265 -1.74 -4.94 -1.33
N SER A 266 -1.19 -3.77 -1.09
CA SER A 266 0.27 -3.55 -1.02
C SER A 266 0.98 -4.27 0.13
N GLY A 267 0.24 -5.06 0.92
CA GLY A 267 0.81 -5.99 1.90
C GLY A 267 1.46 -5.34 3.14
N VAL A 268 1.21 -4.07 3.40
CA VAL A 268 1.78 -3.36 4.56
C VAL A 268 1.03 -3.63 5.88
N GLY A 269 0.21 -4.68 5.93
CA GLY A 269 -0.63 -4.97 7.09
C GLY A 269 -0.45 -6.32 7.78
N ASN A 270 0.45 -7.18 7.31
CA ASN A 270 0.60 -8.52 7.86
C ASN A 270 2.07 -8.88 8.16
N GLU A 271 2.73 -8.14 9.04
CA GLU A 271 3.91 -8.63 9.78
C GLU A 271 3.73 -8.42 11.28
#